data_a49a9c5ece646ee74dd85836d520ce33
#
_entry.id   a49a9c5ece646ee74dd85836d520ce33
#
_cell.length_a   1.000
_cell.length_b   1.000
_cell.length_c   1.000
_cell.angle_alpha   90.00
_cell.angle_beta   90.00
_cell.angle_gamma   90.00
#
_symmetry.space_group_name_H-M   'P 1'
#
loop_
_entity.id
_entity.type
_entity.pdbx_description
1 polymer ?
#
loop_
_entity_poly.entity_id
_entity_poly.type
_entity_poly.pdbx_seq_one_letter_code
_entity_poly.pdbx_strand_id
1 'polypeptide(L)'
;MSCLRRIPRCVSEQIRAIIFDLDGTLVSSSLNFDRMRKDVGCPPDEDILAYIDALQGKDKEAANAIVYQHEMADARSVELLPGVESLFEQLSIGALKTAIVTRNSREATRRKLEQVGLQVDTILTRECAPAKPHPGALQQLCREWQLKPSEAVYVGDYLYD
;
A
#
# COMPACT_ATOMS: atom_id res chain seq x y z
N MET A 1 -14.11 -15.13 39.99
CA MET A 1 -15.11 -15.25 38.93
C MET A 1 -14.66 -14.38 37.77
N SER A 2 -14.00 -14.99 36.79
CA SER A 2 -13.42 -14.29 35.64
C SER A 2 -14.49 -14.17 34.54
N CYS A 3 -14.90 -12.96 34.26
CA CYS A 3 -15.84 -12.64 33.17
C CYS A 3 -15.04 -12.48 31.87
N LEU A 4 -14.63 -13.57 31.27
CA LEU A 4 -14.13 -13.58 29.89
C LEU A 4 -15.33 -13.30 28.96
N ARG A 5 -15.49 -12.04 28.56
CA ARG A 5 -16.40 -11.67 27.47
C ARG A 5 -15.90 -12.39 26.21
N ARG A 6 -16.64 -13.39 25.76
CA ARG A 6 -16.45 -13.99 24.44
C ARG A 6 -16.62 -12.89 23.39
N ILE A 7 -15.58 -12.60 22.65
CA ILE A 7 -15.67 -11.82 21.41
C ILE A 7 -16.65 -12.58 20.49
N PRO A 8 -17.68 -11.95 19.95
CA PRO A 8 -18.64 -12.65 19.10
C PRO A 8 -17.90 -13.25 17.89
N ARG A 9 -18.03 -14.54 17.68
CA ARG A 9 -17.47 -15.30 16.55
C ARG A 9 -17.93 -14.81 15.17
N CYS A 10 -18.84 -13.85 15.11
CA CYS A 10 -19.54 -13.43 13.90
C CYS A 10 -18.69 -12.58 12.94
N VAL A 11 -17.58 -11.97 13.38
CA VAL A 11 -16.76 -11.09 12.52
C VAL A 11 -15.69 -11.88 11.77
N SER A 12 -15.13 -12.92 12.38
CA SER A 12 -14.03 -13.69 11.77
C SER A 12 -14.44 -14.64 10.64
N GLU A 13 -15.71 -15.07 10.62
CA GLU A 13 -16.22 -15.99 9.58
C GLU A 13 -16.57 -15.25 8.27
N GLN A 14 -16.64 -13.93 8.27
CA GLN A 14 -16.97 -13.12 7.09
C GLN A 14 -15.75 -12.57 6.36
N ILE A 15 -14.61 -12.38 7.04
CA ILE A 15 -13.39 -11.83 6.42
C ILE A 15 -12.61 -12.95 5.74
N ARG A 16 -12.35 -12.76 4.44
CA ARG A 16 -11.67 -13.72 3.57
C ARG A 16 -10.42 -13.15 2.91
N ALA A 17 -10.22 -11.83 3.01
CA ALA A 17 -9.04 -11.16 2.49
C ALA A 17 -8.59 -10.02 3.40
N ILE A 18 -7.28 -9.83 3.48
CA ILE A 18 -6.65 -8.68 4.10
C ILE A 18 -5.74 -8.02 3.07
N ILE A 19 -5.95 -6.75 2.82
CA ILE A 19 -5.20 -5.95 1.87
C ILE A 19 -4.46 -4.89 2.67
N PHE A 20 -3.17 -4.71 2.40
CA PHE A 20 -2.31 -3.81 3.16
C PHE A 20 -1.84 -2.64 2.27
N ASP A 21 -1.66 -1.49 2.87
CA ASP A 21 -0.70 -0.51 2.37
C ASP A 21 0.73 -1.00 2.64
N LEU A 22 1.71 -0.34 2.04
CA LEU A 22 3.12 -0.70 2.18
C LEU A 22 3.84 0.22 3.17
N ASP A 23 3.96 1.50 2.82
CA ASP A 23 4.75 2.48 3.56
C ASP A 23 4.04 2.93 4.84
N GLY A 24 4.70 2.83 5.99
CA GLY A 24 4.09 3.14 7.27
C GLY A 24 3.16 2.06 7.82
N THR A 25 2.86 1.02 7.03
CA THR A 25 2.00 -0.10 7.42
C THR A 25 2.78 -1.41 7.53
N LEU A 26 3.49 -1.80 6.50
CA LEU A 26 4.32 -3.03 6.50
C LEU A 26 5.81 -2.71 6.63
N VAL A 27 6.27 -1.62 6.05
CA VAL A 27 7.65 -1.19 6.09
C VAL A 27 7.75 0.25 6.59
N SER A 28 8.89 0.59 7.18
CA SER A 28 9.23 1.99 7.47
C SER A 28 9.32 2.80 6.18
N SER A 29 9.11 4.10 6.26
CA SER A 29 9.31 5.02 5.14
C SER A 29 9.96 6.30 5.63
N SER A 30 10.94 6.78 4.90
CA SER A 30 11.61 8.07 5.08
C SER A 30 11.22 9.09 4.00
N LEU A 31 10.18 8.79 3.21
CA LEU A 31 9.69 9.69 2.17
C LEU A 31 9.31 11.04 2.75
N ASN A 32 9.99 12.08 2.29
CA ASN A 32 9.68 13.45 2.65
C ASN A 32 8.77 14.06 1.56
N PHE A 33 7.46 13.98 1.81
CA PHE A 33 6.45 14.45 0.87
C PHE A 33 6.54 15.96 0.59
N ASP A 34 6.93 16.78 1.57
CA ASP A 34 7.09 18.22 1.38
C ASP A 34 8.26 18.53 0.44
N ARG A 35 9.37 17.82 0.61
CA ARG A 35 10.51 17.92 -0.29
C ARG A 35 10.17 17.42 -1.70
N MET A 36 9.54 16.24 -1.79
CA MET A 36 9.11 15.68 -3.08
C MET A 36 8.17 16.64 -3.81
N ARG A 37 7.19 17.22 -3.10
CA ARG A 37 6.26 18.22 -3.63
C ARG A 37 7.00 19.43 -4.18
N LYS A 38 7.97 19.95 -3.43
CA LYS A 38 8.81 21.08 -3.86
C LYS A 38 9.65 20.75 -5.09
N ASP A 39 10.27 19.57 -5.12
CA ASP A 39 11.13 19.14 -6.22
C ASP A 39 10.33 18.92 -7.52
N VAL A 40 9.09 18.49 -7.41
CA VAL A 40 8.14 18.31 -8.54
C VAL A 40 7.51 19.65 -8.97
N GLY A 41 7.50 20.66 -8.10
CA GLY A 41 6.79 21.93 -8.33
C GLY A 41 5.28 21.83 -8.08
N CYS A 42 4.83 20.83 -7.31
CA CYS A 42 3.43 20.64 -6.94
C CYS A 42 3.01 21.64 -5.85
N PRO A 43 1.85 22.31 -5.98
CA PRO A 43 1.31 23.17 -4.93
C PRO A 43 1.13 22.44 -3.60
N PRO A 44 1.24 23.13 -2.44
CA PRO A 44 1.22 22.48 -1.12
C PRO A 44 -0.07 21.75 -0.80
N ASP A 45 -1.20 22.21 -1.36
CA ASP A 45 -2.54 21.65 -1.07
C ASP A 45 -3.00 20.63 -2.11
N GLU A 46 -2.16 20.29 -3.09
CA GLU A 46 -2.50 19.32 -4.13
C GLU A 46 -1.84 17.95 -3.88
N ASP A 47 -2.51 16.91 -4.32
CA ASP A 47 -1.92 15.57 -4.34
C ASP A 47 -0.88 15.45 -5.44
N ILE A 48 0.32 14.98 -5.10
CA ILE A 48 1.48 14.94 -6.02
C ILE A 48 1.16 14.09 -7.27
N LEU A 49 0.55 12.93 -7.11
CA LEU A 49 0.24 12.04 -8.24
C LEU A 49 -0.86 12.63 -9.12
N ALA A 50 -1.89 13.21 -8.53
CA ALA A 50 -2.95 13.90 -9.27
C ALA A 50 -2.41 15.11 -10.03
N TYR A 51 -1.52 15.89 -9.41
CA TYR A 51 -0.82 17.00 -10.07
C TYR A 51 -0.02 16.51 -11.28
N ILE A 52 0.78 15.45 -11.10
CA ILE A 52 1.57 14.86 -12.20
C ILE A 52 0.67 14.34 -13.32
N ASP A 53 -0.48 13.75 -12.98
CA ASP A 53 -1.40 13.23 -13.97
C ASP A 53 -2.03 14.33 -14.85
N ALA A 54 -2.15 15.55 -14.33
CA ALA A 54 -2.60 16.71 -15.09
C ALA A 54 -1.52 17.28 -16.04
N LEU A 55 -0.24 17.00 -15.80
CA LEU A 55 0.87 17.44 -16.66
C LEU A 55 0.90 16.67 -17.99
N GLN A 56 1.57 17.27 -18.99
CA GLN A 56 1.71 16.68 -20.32
C GLN A 56 3.18 16.61 -20.76
N GLY A 57 3.47 15.69 -21.67
CA GLY A 57 4.74 15.58 -22.38
C GLY A 57 5.95 15.51 -21.43
N LYS A 58 6.97 16.32 -21.71
CA LYS A 58 8.25 16.32 -20.99
C LYS A 58 8.12 16.72 -19.51
N ASP A 59 7.17 17.58 -19.18
CA ASP A 59 6.97 18.01 -17.80
C ASP A 59 6.42 16.85 -16.95
N LYS A 60 5.50 16.06 -17.49
CA LYS A 60 5.01 14.85 -16.85
C LYS A 60 6.11 13.80 -16.66
N GLU A 61 6.94 13.60 -17.68
CA GLU A 61 8.07 12.67 -17.62
C GLU A 61 9.09 13.09 -16.56
N ALA A 62 9.46 14.37 -16.52
CA ALA A 62 10.39 14.92 -15.54
C ALA A 62 9.84 14.78 -14.11
N ALA A 63 8.59 15.13 -13.88
CA ALA A 63 7.94 15.00 -12.57
C ALA A 63 7.88 13.55 -12.10
N ASN A 64 7.51 12.61 -12.96
CA ASN A 64 7.54 11.17 -12.65
C ASN A 64 8.95 10.68 -12.30
N ALA A 65 9.99 11.16 -13.02
CA ALA A 65 11.36 10.79 -12.74
C ALA A 65 11.82 11.29 -11.35
N ILE A 66 11.39 12.48 -10.93
CA ILE A 66 11.68 13.02 -9.60
C ILE A 66 11.04 12.14 -8.51
N VAL A 67 9.75 11.82 -8.63
CA VAL A 67 9.05 10.95 -7.67
C VAL A 67 9.75 9.58 -7.60
N TYR A 68 10.07 9.00 -8.75
CA TYR A 68 10.78 7.72 -8.82
C TYR A 68 12.12 7.76 -8.08
N GLN A 69 12.90 8.85 -8.21
CA GLN A 69 14.17 9.01 -7.49
C GLN A 69 13.97 9.02 -5.97
N HIS A 70 12.96 9.73 -5.47
CA HIS A 70 12.62 9.74 -4.05
C HIS A 70 12.24 8.35 -3.54
N GLU A 71 11.38 7.65 -4.27
CA GLU A 71 10.95 6.28 -3.92
C GLU A 71 12.14 5.29 -3.93
N MET A 72 13.02 5.39 -4.91
CA MET A 72 14.21 4.52 -5.00
C MET A 72 15.25 4.84 -3.92
N ALA A 73 15.35 6.08 -3.49
CA ALA A 73 16.19 6.44 -2.36
C ALA A 73 15.65 5.86 -1.05
N ASP A 74 14.35 5.99 -0.82
CA ASP A 74 13.66 5.43 0.33
C ASP A 74 13.78 3.88 0.38
N ALA A 75 13.62 3.21 -0.76
CA ALA A 75 13.68 1.76 -0.85
C ALA A 75 15.00 1.12 -0.38
N ARG A 76 16.07 1.91 -0.25
CA ARG A 76 17.39 1.42 0.20
C ARG A 76 17.50 1.26 1.71
N SER A 77 16.63 1.90 2.48
CA SER A 77 16.73 2.01 3.93
C SER A 77 15.47 1.55 4.67
N VAL A 78 14.54 0.92 3.96
CA VAL A 78 13.31 0.43 4.59
C VAL A 78 13.61 -0.78 5.47
N GLU A 79 12.86 -0.88 6.56
CA GLU A 79 12.86 -2.01 7.49
C GLU A 79 11.42 -2.48 7.69
N LEU A 80 11.24 -3.77 8.01
CA LEU A 80 9.92 -4.25 8.42
C LEU A 80 9.48 -3.55 9.71
N LEU A 81 8.22 -3.16 9.76
CA LEU A 81 7.64 -2.66 11.00
C LEU A 81 7.48 -3.80 12.01
N PRO A 82 7.56 -3.49 13.32
CA PRO A 82 7.45 -4.50 14.37
C PRO A 82 6.16 -5.32 14.26
N GLY A 83 6.29 -6.64 14.29
CA GLY A 83 5.17 -7.57 14.23
C GLY A 83 4.73 -8.01 12.83
N VAL A 84 5.23 -7.38 11.76
CA VAL A 84 4.84 -7.73 10.37
C VAL A 84 5.26 -9.16 10.03
N GLU A 85 6.49 -9.56 10.36
CA GLU A 85 6.97 -10.92 10.11
C GLU A 85 6.06 -11.97 10.76
N SER A 86 5.81 -11.82 12.06
CA SER A 86 4.92 -12.72 12.80
C SER A 86 3.47 -12.71 12.29
N LEU A 87 2.98 -11.56 11.84
CA LEU A 87 1.67 -11.46 11.19
C LEU A 87 1.61 -12.28 9.91
N PHE A 88 2.59 -12.15 9.02
CA PHE A 88 2.62 -12.89 7.76
C PHE A 88 2.83 -14.38 7.96
N GLU A 89 3.61 -14.80 8.96
CA GLU A 89 3.67 -16.22 9.36
C GLU A 89 2.29 -16.77 9.75
N GLN A 90 1.52 -16.02 10.54
CA GLN A 90 0.16 -16.44 10.93
C GLN A 90 -0.80 -16.43 9.74
N LEU A 91 -0.72 -15.44 8.86
CA LEU A 91 -1.57 -15.35 7.67
C LEU A 91 -1.30 -16.49 6.68
N SER A 92 -0.05 -16.98 6.60
CA SER A 92 0.33 -18.11 5.74
C SER A 92 -0.33 -19.42 6.16
N ILE A 93 -0.65 -19.58 7.44
CA ILE A 93 -1.35 -20.77 7.98
C ILE A 93 -2.87 -20.69 7.70
N GLY A 94 -3.39 -19.47 7.55
CA GLY A 94 -4.79 -19.21 7.28
C GLY A 94 -5.16 -19.34 5.81
N ALA A 95 -6.46 -19.47 5.53
CA ALA A 95 -6.98 -19.46 4.15
C ALA A 95 -7.29 -18.03 3.64
N LEU A 96 -6.76 -17.00 4.31
CA LEU A 96 -6.99 -15.60 3.95
C LEU A 96 -6.15 -15.23 2.72
N LYS A 97 -6.79 -14.55 1.76
CA LYS A 97 -6.06 -13.91 0.67
C LYS A 97 -5.38 -12.66 1.17
N THR A 98 -4.15 -12.42 0.73
CA THR A 98 -3.37 -11.23 1.10
C THR A 98 -2.92 -10.49 -0.15
N ALA A 99 -2.92 -9.16 -0.08
CA ALA A 99 -2.37 -8.30 -1.12
C ALA A 99 -1.75 -7.04 -0.53
N ILE A 100 -0.91 -6.40 -1.33
CA ILE A 100 -0.45 -5.04 -1.11
C ILE A 100 -1.07 -4.13 -2.17
N VAL A 101 -1.60 -2.98 -1.75
CA VAL A 101 -2.02 -1.88 -2.63
C VAL A 101 -1.27 -0.63 -2.22
N THR A 102 -0.37 -0.15 -3.07
CA THR A 102 0.53 0.97 -2.76
C THR A 102 0.49 2.06 -3.82
N ARG A 103 0.82 3.28 -3.41
CA ARG A 103 1.01 4.43 -4.31
C ARG A 103 2.42 4.48 -4.92
N ASN A 104 3.32 3.61 -4.50
CA ASN A 104 4.67 3.51 -5.09
C ASN A 104 4.63 2.99 -6.53
N SER A 105 5.72 3.24 -7.26
CA SER A 105 6.02 2.55 -8.51
C SER A 105 6.27 1.06 -8.29
N ARG A 106 6.10 0.27 -9.34
CA ARG A 106 6.38 -1.18 -9.33
C ARG A 106 7.81 -1.48 -8.91
N GLU A 107 8.77 -0.77 -9.46
CA GLU A 107 10.18 -1.00 -9.18
C GLU A 107 10.54 -0.64 -7.73
N ALA A 108 10.06 0.49 -7.21
CA ALA A 108 10.28 0.87 -5.82
C ALA A 108 9.65 -0.15 -4.86
N THR A 109 8.43 -0.59 -5.15
CA THR A 109 7.74 -1.62 -4.38
C THR A 109 8.54 -2.92 -4.36
N ARG A 110 8.98 -3.39 -5.52
CA ARG A 110 9.82 -4.60 -5.64
C ARG A 110 11.09 -4.48 -4.80
N ARG A 111 11.80 -3.35 -4.91
CA ARG A 111 13.03 -3.10 -4.14
C ARG A 111 12.80 -3.09 -2.64
N LYS A 112 11.73 -2.44 -2.19
CA LYS A 112 11.38 -2.41 -0.76
C LYS A 112 11.12 -3.82 -0.22
N LEU A 113 10.33 -4.60 -0.92
CA LEU A 113 10.00 -5.97 -0.51
C LEU A 113 11.23 -6.90 -0.54
N GLU A 114 12.09 -6.78 -1.55
CA GLU A 114 13.37 -7.50 -1.60
C GLU A 114 14.29 -7.11 -0.46
N GLN A 115 14.39 -5.82 -0.14
CA GLN A 115 15.23 -5.29 0.95
C GLN A 115 14.85 -5.92 2.30
N VAL A 116 13.55 -6.10 2.55
CA VAL A 116 13.05 -6.63 3.83
C VAL A 116 12.75 -8.14 3.80
N GLY A 117 12.91 -8.79 2.65
CA GLY A 117 12.66 -10.22 2.49
C GLY A 117 11.19 -10.64 2.59
N LEU A 118 10.24 -9.71 2.44
CA LEU A 118 8.81 -10.00 2.51
C LEU A 118 8.28 -10.46 1.15
N GLN A 119 7.62 -11.62 1.13
CA GLN A 119 6.98 -12.17 -0.07
C GLN A 119 5.47 -12.04 0.04
N VAL A 120 4.85 -11.45 -0.99
CA VAL A 120 3.40 -11.30 -1.11
C VAL A 120 3.00 -11.60 -2.55
N ASP A 121 2.03 -12.50 -2.74
CA ASP A 121 1.66 -13.01 -4.05
C ASP A 121 0.96 -11.97 -4.94
N THR A 122 0.19 -11.07 -4.32
CA THR A 122 -0.62 -10.08 -5.05
C THR A 122 -0.22 -8.67 -4.65
N ILE A 123 0.25 -7.90 -5.63
CA ILE A 123 0.71 -6.52 -5.42
C ILE A 123 0.13 -5.64 -6.52
N LEU A 124 -0.60 -4.59 -6.13
CA LEU A 124 -1.07 -3.54 -7.03
C LEU A 124 -0.36 -2.22 -6.70
N THR A 125 0.28 -1.66 -7.69
CA THR A 125 0.96 -0.36 -7.63
C THR A 125 0.16 0.71 -8.36
N ARG A 126 0.58 1.98 -8.30
CA ARG A 126 -0.05 3.06 -9.08
C ARG A 126 -0.04 2.84 -10.61
N GLU A 127 0.78 1.91 -11.08
CA GLU A 127 0.85 1.56 -12.51
C GLU A 127 -0.17 0.48 -12.90
N CYS A 128 -0.76 -0.21 -11.91
CA CYS A 128 -1.72 -1.28 -12.14
C CYS A 128 -3.18 -0.79 -12.10
N ALA A 129 -3.45 0.25 -11.31
CA ALA A 129 -4.77 0.81 -11.10
C ALA A 129 -4.65 2.29 -10.69
N PRO A 130 -5.71 3.09 -10.79
CA PRO A 130 -5.72 4.45 -10.28
C PRO A 130 -5.27 4.49 -8.82
N ALA A 131 -4.38 5.45 -8.48
CA ALA A 131 -3.81 5.55 -7.16
C ALA A 131 -4.88 5.86 -6.08
N LYS A 132 -4.66 5.37 -4.87
CA LYS A 132 -5.48 5.74 -3.70
C LYS A 132 -5.56 7.28 -3.54
N PRO A 133 -6.70 7.85 -3.19
CA PRO A 133 -7.90 7.24 -2.59
C PRO A 133 -8.91 6.63 -3.58
N HIS A 134 -8.56 6.47 -4.86
CA HIS A 134 -9.47 5.85 -5.82
C HIS A 134 -9.66 4.35 -5.47
N PRO A 135 -10.90 3.85 -5.36
CA PRO A 135 -11.17 2.48 -4.90
C PRO A 135 -10.86 1.39 -5.94
N GLY A 136 -10.37 1.76 -7.12
CA GLY A 136 -10.20 0.86 -8.27
C GLY A 136 -9.37 -0.38 -7.98
N ALA A 137 -8.25 -0.23 -7.28
CA ALA A 137 -7.39 -1.35 -6.92
C ALA A 137 -8.09 -2.35 -5.99
N LEU A 138 -8.79 -1.87 -4.95
CA LEU A 138 -9.53 -2.72 -4.02
C LEU A 138 -10.70 -3.44 -4.72
N GLN A 139 -11.42 -2.72 -5.58
CA GLN A 139 -12.50 -3.31 -6.37
C GLN A 139 -11.99 -4.36 -7.36
N GLN A 140 -10.81 -4.14 -7.94
CA GLN A 140 -10.17 -5.12 -8.82
C GLN A 140 -9.87 -6.41 -8.05
N LEU A 141 -9.23 -6.33 -6.88
CA LEU A 141 -8.93 -7.48 -6.03
C LEU A 141 -10.19 -8.23 -5.62
N CYS A 142 -11.23 -7.50 -5.20
CA CYS A 142 -12.51 -8.14 -4.84
C CYS A 142 -13.12 -8.91 -6.02
N ARG A 143 -13.07 -8.35 -7.24
CA ARG A 143 -13.55 -9.06 -8.45
C ARG A 143 -12.71 -10.30 -8.78
N GLU A 144 -11.39 -10.17 -8.78
CA GLU A 144 -10.46 -11.27 -9.08
C GLU A 144 -10.58 -12.42 -8.07
N TRP A 145 -10.81 -12.08 -6.82
CA TRP A 145 -10.98 -13.06 -5.75
C TRP A 145 -12.41 -13.54 -5.56
N GLN A 146 -13.37 -12.99 -6.32
CA GLN A 146 -14.80 -13.27 -6.20
C GLN A 146 -15.32 -13.04 -4.76
N LEU A 147 -14.91 -11.92 -4.18
CA LEU A 147 -15.28 -11.48 -2.85
C LEU A 147 -16.20 -10.26 -2.91
N LYS A 148 -17.08 -10.15 -1.93
CA LYS A 148 -17.79 -8.89 -1.65
C LYS A 148 -16.85 -7.94 -0.91
N PRO A 149 -16.99 -6.63 -1.06
CA PRO A 149 -16.20 -5.66 -0.29
C PRO A 149 -16.28 -5.87 1.23
N SER A 150 -17.42 -6.36 1.75
CA SER A 150 -17.61 -6.67 3.16
C SER A 150 -16.82 -7.90 3.66
N GLU A 151 -16.24 -8.69 2.76
CA GLU A 151 -15.41 -9.86 3.07
C GLU A 151 -13.91 -9.54 3.03
N ALA A 152 -13.54 -8.28 2.71
CA ALA A 152 -12.16 -7.81 2.68
C ALA A 152 -11.95 -6.69 3.71
N VAL A 153 -10.77 -6.68 4.32
CA VAL A 153 -10.30 -5.59 5.18
C VAL A 153 -9.12 -4.94 4.50
N TYR A 154 -9.09 -3.61 4.50
CA TYR A 154 -7.93 -2.83 4.12
C TYR A 154 -7.26 -2.27 5.38
N VAL A 155 -5.94 -2.37 5.45
CA VAL A 155 -5.12 -1.90 6.57
C VAL A 155 -4.11 -0.89 6.02
N GLY A 156 -4.15 0.32 6.53
CA GLY A 156 -3.26 1.41 6.15
C GLY A 156 -3.08 2.40 7.30
N ASP A 157 -2.13 3.31 7.15
CA ASP A 157 -1.75 4.29 8.18
C ASP A 157 -2.11 5.73 7.80
N TYR A 158 -2.67 5.96 6.62
CA TYR A 158 -2.95 7.30 6.11
C TYR A 158 -4.40 7.50 5.66
N LEU A 159 -4.85 8.76 5.59
CA LEU A 159 -6.22 9.14 5.21
C LEU A 159 -6.62 8.74 3.78
N TYR A 160 -5.68 8.42 2.93
CA TYR A 160 -5.94 7.92 1.55
C TYR A 160 -6.15 6.40 1.48
N ASP A 161 -6.03 5.72 2.60
CA ASP A 161 -6.17 4.27 2.71
C ASP A 161 -7.62 3.82 2.88
#